data_9d37ca004ff89500ed1427fbf0967222
#
_entry.id   9d37ca004ff89500ed1427fbf0967222
#
_cell.length_a   1.000
_cell.length_b   1.000
_cell.length_c   1.000
_cell.angle_alpha   90.00
_cell.angle_beta   90.00
_cell.angle_gamma   90.00
#
_symmetry.space_group_name_H-M   'P 1'
#
loop_
_entity.id
_entity.type
_entity.pdbx_description
1 polymer ?
#
loop_
_entity_poly.entity_id
_entity_poly.type
_entity_poly.pdbx_seq_one_letter_code
_entity_poly.pdbx_strand_id
1 'polypeptide(L)'
;MFIPIEKISNLQEFKKDIFSGKVFVFQKSKTSNDLITQIKNKIQNIYDGEIEKIHYLKNSEDISKDIVSKLKNHEDFRKLFSNFLFEIGYNKGETFWDRFVVRVAPAENNLPYREASRINIHRDTWGTNLYQQINWWAPVSNVEEKNTMIFYPDYFDVPVKNTTSTWDLNIYLANRKKGDFSYPSAPQLKEDLPSNINKIPVTIKPVSYTHLTLPTIA
;
A
#
# COMPACT_ATOMS: atom_id res chain seq x y z
N MET A 1 -12.24 -12.09 -3.44
CA MET A 1 -11.81 -12.57 -4.80
C MET A 1 -11.27 -11.37 -5.57
N PHE A 2 -10.11 -11.51 -6.19
CA PHE A 2 -9.54 -10.47 -7.07
C PHE A 2 -10.24 -10.49 -8.42
N ILE A 3 -10.70 -9.34 -8.88
CA ILE A 3 -11.43 -9.19 -10.14
C ILE A 3 -10.49 -8.51 -11.14
N PRO A 4 -10.04 -9.22 -12.19
CA PRO A 4 -9.23 -8.60 -13.22
C PRO A 4 -10.06 -7.62 -14.05
N ILE A 5 -9.48 -6.46 -14.35
CA ILE A 5 -10.15 -5.40 -15.13
C ILE A 5 -9.11 -4.63 -15.96
N GLU A 6 -9.50 -4.16 -17.13
CA GLU A 6 -8.68 -3.30 -17.96
C GLU A 6 -9.07 -1.83 -17.83
N LYS A 7 -10.38 -1.57 -17.81
CA LYS A 7 -10.93 -0.22 -17.77
C LYS A 7 -12.25 -0.17 -17.01
N ILE A 8 -12.53 0.95 -16.38
CA ILE A 8 -13.79 1.21 -15.70
C ILE A 8 -14.82 1.67 -16.73
N SER A 9 -15.88 0.89 -16.92
CA SER A 9 -16.99 1.24 -17.82
C SER A 9 -18.01 2.18 -17.17
N ASN A 10 -18.23 2.00 -15.87
CA ASN A 10 -19.14 2.84 -15.05
C ASN A 10 -18.48 3.13 -13.71
N LEU A 11 -18.11 4.38 -13.48
CA LEU A 11 -17.39 4.80 -12.27
C LEU A 11 -18.25 4.69 -11.00
N GLN A 12 -19.54 4.90 -11.10
CA GLN A 12 -20.45 4.82 -9.93
C GLN A 12 -20.64 3.35 -9.49
N GLU A 13 -20.84 2.46 -10.43
CA GLU A 13 -20.92 1.02 -10.17
C GLU A 13 -19.60 0.48 -9.62
N PHE A 14 -18.49 0.86 -10.24
CA PHE A 14 -17.15 0.52 -9.77
C PHE A 14 -16.92 0.95 -8.32
N LYS A 15 -17.26 2.21 -7.96
CA LYS A 15 -17.18 2.69 -6.57
C LYS A 15 -18.05 1.89 -5.63
N LYS A 16 -19.32 1.60 -6.01
CA LYS A 16 -20.22 0.76 -5.22
C LYS A 16 -19.63 -0.62 -4.96
N ASP A 17 -19.07 -1.23 -5.96
CA ASP A 17 -18.43 -2.54 -5.88
C ASP A 17 -17.22 -2.56 -4.95
N ILE A 18 -16.37 -1.56 -5.08
CA ILE A 18 -15.24 -1.35 -4.20
C ILE A 18 -15.71 -1.26 -2.73
N PHE A 19 -16.66 -0.38 -2.45
CA PHE A 19 -17.16 -0.16 -1.08
C PHE A 19 -18.02 -1.33 -0.55
N SER A 20 -18.31 -2.33 -1.39
CA SER A 20 -18.86 -3.62 -0.96
C SER A 20 -17.79 -4.70 -0.71
N GLY A 21 -16.51 -4.36 -0.77
CA GLY A 21 -15.40 -5.27 -0.47
C GLY A 21 -14.79 -5.98 -1.67
N LYS A 22 -15.19 -5.62 -2.89
CA LYS A 22 -14.54 -6.17 -4.09
C LYS A 22 -13.16 -5.54 -4.29
N VAL A 23 -12.18 -6.35 -4.65
CA VAL A 23 -10.81 -5.95 -4.97
C VAL A 23 -10.56 -6.13 -6.45
N PHE A 24 -10.23 -5.04 -7.15
CA PHE A 24 -9.96 -5.09 -8.58
C PHE A 24 -8.47 -5.08 -8.86
N VAL A 25 -8.05 -5.83 -9.85
CA VAL A 25 -6.67 -5.89 -10.34
C VAL A 25 -6.64 -5.38 -11.77
N PHE A 26 -6.11 -4.17 -11.94
CA PHE A 26 -5.93 -3.61 -13.28
C PHE A 26 -4.80 -4.31 -13.99
N GLN A 27 -5.07 -4.73 -15.21
CA GLN A 27 -4.08 -5.39 -16.05
C GLN A 27 -3.00 -4.40 -16.49
N LYS A 28 -1.87 -4.94 -16.95
CA LYS A 28 -0.76 -4.17 -17.47
C LYS A 28 -1.20 -3.27 -18.61
N SER A 29 -0.95 -1.97 -18.50
CA SER A 29 -1.06 -1.00 -19.57
C SER A 29 0.30 -0.38 -19.91
N LYS A 30 0.37 0.42 -20.97
CA LYS A 30 1.59 1.17 -21.29
C LYS A 30 1.95 2.11 -20.14
N THR A 31 0.99 2.89 -19.66
CA THR A 31 1.22 3.88 -18.59
C THR A 31 1.63 3.23 -17.28
N SER A 32 1.01 2.12 -16.89
CA SER A 32 1.40 1.40 -15.68
C SER A 32 2.81 0.82 -15.80
N ASN A 33 3.17 0.29 -16.97
CA ASN A 33 4.51 -0.21 -17.25
C ASN A 33 5.57 0.89 -17.19
N ASP A 34 5.28 2.04 -17.80
CA ASP A 34 6.19 3.19 -17.81
C ASP A 34 6.44 3.68 -16.38
N LEU A 35 5.40 3.76 -15.55
CA LEU A 35 5.51 4.16 -14.15
C LEU A 35 6.40 3.21 -13.34
N ILE A 36 6.14 1.90 -13.40
CA ILE A 36 6.94 0.90 -12.66
C ILE A 36 8.39 0.88 -13.18
N THR A 37 8.60 1.01 -14.48
CA THR A 37 9.94 1.06 -15.07
C THR A 37 10.71 2.28 -14.58
N GLN A 38 10.09 3.46 -14.55
CA GLN A 38 10.73 4.66 -14.03
C GLN A 38 11.04 4.56 -12.53
N ILE A 39 10.14 3.97 -11.73
CA ILE A 39 10.41 3.72 -10.31
C ILE A 39 11.64 2.82 -10.16
N LYS A 40 11.71 1.71 -10.90
CA LYS A 40 12.87 0.79 -10.87
C LYS A 40 14.16 1.50 -11.23
N ASN A 41 14.17 2.27 -12.31
CA ASN A 41 15.35 3.02 -12.74
C ASN A 41 15.80 4.03 -11.68
N LYS A 42 14.87 4.73 -11.03
CA LYS A 42 15.21 5.66 -9.94
C LYS A 42 15.75 4.94 -8.71
N ILE A 43 15.18 3.78 -8.35
CA ILE A 43 15.74 2.95 -7.27
C ILE A 43 17.14 2.49 -7.63
N GLN A 44 17.37 2.03 -8.86
CA GLN A 44 18.68 1.59 -9.35
C GLN A 44 19.75 2.70 -9.29
N ASN A 45 19.36 3.95 -9.52
CA ASN A 45 20.25 5.10 -9.36
C ASN A 45 20.59 5.42 -7.89
N ILE A 46 19.80 4.92 -6.94
CA ILE A 46 20.05 5.09 -5.49
C ILE A 46 20.85 3.90 -4.95
N TYR A 47 20.57 2.73 -5.47
CA TYR A 47 21.15 1.47 -5.04
C TYR A 47 21.52 0.61 -6.26
N ASP A 48 22.82 0.42 -6.46
CA ASP A 48 23.38 -0.40 -7.55
C ASP A 48 23.41 -1.88 -7.16
N GLY A 49 22.25 -2.54 -7.24
CA GLY A 49 22.09 -3.95 -6.92
C GLY A 49 20.67 -4.46 -7.17
N GLU A 50 20.43 -5.72 -6.82
CA GLU A 50 19.11 -6.35 -6.97
C GLU A 50 18.14 -5.80 -5.91
N ILE A 51 17.07 -5.16 -6.36
CA ILE A 51 16.08 -4.51 -5.49
C ILE A 51 15.49 -5.49 -4.47
N GLU A 52 15.27 -6.73 -4.90
CA GLU A 52 14.73 -7.82 -4.08
C GLU A 52 15.67 -8.23 -2.93
N LYS A 53 16.95 -7.88 -3.02
CA LYS A 53 17.95 -8.21 -2.00
C LYS A 53 18.23 -7.09 -1.01
N ILE A 54 17.66 -5.92 -1.17
CA ILE A 54 17.94 -4.75 -0.30
C ILE A 54 17.76 -5.11 1.18
N HIS A 55 16.71 -5.86 1.52
CA HIS A 55 16.39 -6.18 2.91
C HIS A 55 17.35 -7.16 3.59
N TYR A 56 18.23 -7.83 2.85
CA TYR A 56 19.30 -8.68 3.41
C TYR A 56 20.60 -7.92 3.70
N LEU A 57 20.69 -6.66 3.30
CA LEU A 57 21.91 -5.88 3.47
C LEU A 57 22.02 -5.31 4.89
N LYS A 58 23.25 -5.22 5.41
CA LYS A 58 23.50 -4.61 6.74
C LYS A 58 23.01 -3.15 6.84
N ASN A 59 23.10 -2.41 5.74
CA ASN A 59 22.65 -1.01 5.63
C ASN A 59 21.26 -0.86 4.95
N SER A 60 20.46 -1.93 4.94
CA SER A 60 19.13 -1.96 4.30
C SER A 60 18.22 -0.83 4.77
N GLU A 61 18.31 -0.45 6.05
CA GLU A 61 17.48 0.62 6.60
C GLU A 61 17.84 1.99 6.01
N ASP A 62 19.12 2.28 5.82
CA ASP A 62 19.56 3.55 5.26
C ASP A 62 19.21 3.65 3.77
N ILE A 63 19.41 2.55 3.03
CA ILE A 63 18.99 2.45 1.63
C ILE A 63 17.47 2.65 1.52
N SER A 64 16.70 2.01 2.38
CA SER A 64 15.23 2.14 2.39
C SER A 64 14.77 3.56 2.69
N LYS A 65 15.41 4.24 3.66
CA LYS A 65 15.15 5.65 3.95
C LYS A 65 15.46 6.56 2.76
N ASP A 66 16.57 6.31 2.10
CA ASP A 66 16.98 7.05 0.91
C ASP A 66 15.95 6.88 -0.22
N ILE A 67 15.55 5.65 -0.53
CA ILE A 67 14.53 5.36 -1.53
C ILE A 67 13.23 6.10 -1.19
N VAL A 68 12.71 5.91 0.03
CA VAL A 68 11.45 6.53 0.45
C VAL A 68 11.53 8.07 0.40
N SER A 69 12.62 8.67 0.87
CA SER A 69 12.77 10.13 0.93
C SER A 69 12.88 10.76 -0.46
N LYS A 70 13.67 10.15 -1.34
CA LYS A 70 13.93 10.67 -2.70
C LYS A 70 12.78 10.43 -3.66
N LEU A 71 11.99 9.38 -3.45
CA LEU A 71 10.90 9.00 -4.37
C LEU A 71 9.51 9.40 -3.89
N LYS A 72 9.36 9.85 -2.64
CA LYS A 72 8.07 10.31 -2.11
C LYS A 72 7.57 11.52 -2.90
N ASN A 73 6.35 11.41 -3.41
CA ASN A 73 5.69 12.47 -4.20
C ASN A 73 6.53 12.98 -5.40
N HIS A 74 7.40 12.13 -5.96
CA HIS A 74 8.18 12.48 -7.13
C HIS A 74 7.25 12.92 -8.29
N GLU A 75 7.52 14.05 -8.90
CA GLU A 75 6.62 14.71 -9.86
C GLU A 75 6.29 13.82 -11.06
N ASP A 76 7.30 13.16 -11.64
CA ASP A 76 7.09 12.25 -12.78
C ASP A 76 6.16 11.09 -12.42
N PHE A 77 6.31 10.53 -11.21
CA PHE A 77 5.44 9.43 -10.77
C PHE A 77 4.02 9.91 -10.55
N ARG A 78 3.85 11.10 -9.98
CA ARG A 78 2.55 11.72 -9.81
C ARG A 78 1.85 11.93 -11.15
N LYS A 79 2.58 12.42 -12.15
CA LYS A 79 2.06 12.62 -13.50
C LYS A 79 1.67 11.30 -14.17
N LEU A 80 2.55 10.30 -14.12
CA LEU A 80 2.26 8.99 -14.70
C LEU A 80 1.10 8.28 -14.00
N PHE A 81 1.02 8.36 -12.68
CA PHE A 81 -0.09 7.79 -11.94
C PHE A 81 -1.42 8.49 -12.28
N SER A 82 -1.43 9.81 -12.39
CA SER A 82 -2.61 10.55 -12.85
C SER A 82 -3.04 10.12 -14.26
N ASN A 83 -2.07 9.99 -15.18
CA ASN A 83 -2.37 9.52 -16.53
C ASN A 83 -2.95 8.10 -16.54
N PHE A 84 -2.42 7.20 -15.69
CA PHE A 84 -2.97 5.87 -15.50
C PHE A 84 -4.42 5.93 -15.00
N LEU A 85 -4.74 6.75 -14.00
CA LEU A 85 -6.10 6.90 -13.50
C LEU A 85 -7.08 7.35 -14.60
N PHE A 86 -6.65 8.30 -15.44
CA PHE A 86 -7.48 8.78 -16.55
C PHE A 86 -7.62 7.72 -17.66
N GLU A 87 -6.55 6.98 -17.96
CA GLU A 87 -6.56 5.86 -18.91
C GLU A 87 -7.59 4.79 -18.51
N ILE A 88 -7.67 4.46 -17.22
CA ILE A 88 -8.60 3.44 -16.74
C ILE A 88 -10.03 3.95 -16.52
N GLY A 89 -10.30 5.24 -16.71
CA GLY A 89 -11.67 5.77 -16.73
C GLY A 89 -12.03 6.76 -15.63
N TYR A 90 -11.06 7.25 -14.83
CA TYR A 90 -11.33 8.34 -13.90
C TYR A 90 -11.44 9.70 -14.63
N ASN A 91 -12.31 10.58 -14.12
CA ASN A 91 -12.47 11.94 -14.63
C ASN A 91 -11.43 12.88 -14.01
N LYS A 92 -10.69 13.59 -14.86
CA LYS A 92 -9.66 14.53 -14.43
C LYS A 92 -10.17 15.64 -13.51
N GLY A 93 -11.37 16.15 -13.75
CA GLY A 93 -11.97 17.24 -12.97
C GLY A 93 -12.53 16.81 -11.61
N GLU A 94 -12.68 15.50 -11.39
CA GLU A 94 -13.36 14.92 -10.22
C GLU A 94 -12.48 13.98 -9.41
N THR A 95 -11.20 13.84 -9.81
CA THR A 95 -10.27 12.90 -9.19
C THR A 95 -9.22 13.66 -8.40
N PHE A 96 -9.22 13.43 -7.08
CA PHE A 96 -8.23 13.99 -6.17
C PHE A 96 -7.46 12.86 -5.50
N TRP A 97 -6.17 13.04 -5.29
CA TRP A 97 -5.35 12.11 -4.54
C TRP A 97 -4.23 12.87 -3.81
N ASP A 98 -3.80 12.37 -2.64
CA ASP A 98 -2.93 13.13 -1.74
C ASP A 98 -1.45 12.87 -1.98
N ARG A 99 -1.02 11.62 -1.95
CA ARG A 99 0.41 11.30 -1.98
C ARG A 99 0.73 10.03 -2.75
N PHE A 100 1.92 10.02 -3.33
CA PHE A 100 2.55 8.87 -3.93
C PHE A 100 3.75 8.44 -3.07
N VAL A 101 3.80 7.20 -2.64
CA VAL A 101 4.86 6.69 -1.76
C VAL A 101 5.41 5.38 -2.33
N VAL A 102 6.72 5.33 -2.53
CA VAL A 102 7.42 4.07 -2.73
C VAL A 102 7.84 3.55 -1.36
N ARG A 103 7.39 2.37 -1.01
CA ARG A 103 7.66 1.75 0.29
C ARG A 103 8.58 0.55 0.11
N VAL A 104 9.59 0.45 0.95
CA VAL A 104 10.42 -0.74 1.10
C VAL A 104 10.02 -1.39 2.42
N ALA A 105 9.51 -2.62 2.35
CA ALA A 105 9.08 -3.38 3.52
C ALA A 105 9.91 -4.68 3.60
N PRO A 106 10.27 -5.13 4.81
CA PRO A 106 10.98 -6.40 4.98
C PRO A 106 10.08 -7.57 4.58
N ALA A 107 10.66 -8.57 3.94
CA ALA A 107 9.95 -9.78 3.56
C ALA A 107 9.83 -10.80 4.71
N GLU A 108 10.68 -10.70 5.73
CA GLU A 108 10.75 -11.65 6.84
C GLU A 108 10.77 -10.95 8.20
N ASN A 109 10.12 -11.58 9.19
CA ASN A 109 9.99 -11.00 10.54
C ASN A 109 11.29 -10.98 11.35
N ASN A 110 12.26 -11.81 10.99
CA ASN A 110 13.56 -11.95 11.67
C ASN A 110 14.66 -11.01 11.14
N LEU A 111 14.36 -10.21 10.11
CA LEU A 111 15.30 -9.25 9.58
C LEU A 111 15.40 -8.02 10.52
N PRO A 112 16.61 -7.38 10.59
CA PRO A 112 16.87 -6.25 11.47
C PRO A 112 16.21 -4.95 10.99
N TYR A 113 14.91 -5.02 10.75
CA TYR A 113 14.09 -3.86 10.42
C TYR A 113 13.48 -3.28 11.68
N ARG A 114 13.36 -1.96 11.75
CA ARG A 114 12.63 -1.30 12.83
C ARG A 114 11.21 -1.80 12.85
N GLU A 115 10.72 -2.12 14.02
CA GLU A 115 9.32 -2.53 14.26
C GLU A 115 8.31 -1.54 13.65
N ALA A 116 8.66 -0.25 13.64
CA ALA A 116 7.87 0.80 12.99
C ALA A 116 7.74 0.69 11.46
N SER A 117 8.58 -0.12 10.80
CA SER A 117 8.47 -0.40 9.36
C SER A 117 7.51 -1.55 9.06
N ARG A 118 7.14 -2.33 10.06
CA ARG A 118 6.16 -3.40 9.95
C ARG A 118 4.76 -2.81 9.93
N ILE A 119 3.96 -3.32 9.03
CA ILE A 119 2.55 -2.95 8.94
C ILE A 119 1.78 -4.10 9.56
N ASN A 120 1.32 -3.89 10.79
CA ASN A 120 0.45 -4.85 11.45
C ASN A 120 -0.95 -4.84 10.83
N ILE A 121 -1.75 -5.85 11.15
CA ILE A 121 -3.15 -5.93 10.69
C ILE A 121 -3.90 -4.67 11.13
N HIS A 122 -4.46 -3.95 10.17
CA HIS A 122 -5.16 -2.68 10.40
C HIS A 122 -6.22 -2.43 9.32
N ARG A 123 -7.04 -1.44 9.56
CA ARG A 123 -7.83 -0.78 8.52
C ARG A 123 -7.33 0.65 8.37
N ASP A 124 -7.14 1.10 7.15
CA ASP A 124 -6.69 2.48 6.90
C ASP A 124 -7.67 3.52 7.46
N THR A 125 -8.98 3.22 7.47
CA THR A 125 -10.02 4.07 8.09
C THR A 125 -9.82 4.30 9.59
N TRP A 126 -9.13 3.42 10.29
CA TRP A 126 -8.89 3.59 11.72
C TRP A 126 -7.99 4.79 12.05
N GLY A 127 -7.06 5.10 11.12
CA GLY A 127 -6.13 6.22 11.31
C GLY A 127 -6.56 7.52 10.62
N THR A 128 -7.39 7.44 9.58
CA THR A 128 -7.72 8.59 8.73
C THR A 128 -9.15 9.09 8.88
N ASN A 129 -10.09 8.26 9.32
CA ASN A 129 -11.54 8.52 9.28
C ASN A 129 -12.08 8.89 7.87
N LEU A 130 -11.36 8.53 6.81
CA LEU A 130 -11.75 8.80 5.42
C LEU A 130 -12.41 7.55 4.82
N TYR A 131 -13.73 7.46 4.97
CA TYR A 131 -14.49 6.28 4.53
C TYR A 131 -14.69 6.17 3.02
N GLN A 132 -14.40 7.20 2.27
CA GLN A 132 -14.49 7.21 0.81
C GLN A 132 -13.11 7.16 0.11
N GLN A 133 -12.06 6.89 0.86
CA GLN A 133 -10.72 6.76 0.33
C GLN A 133 -10.58 5.44 -0.46
N ILE A 134 -9.95 5.52 -1.62
CA ILE A 134 -9.53 4.36 -2.41
C ILE A 134 -8.00 4.33 -2.39
N ASN A 135 -7.41 3.26 -1.86
CA ASN A 135 -5.97 3.07 -1.87
C ASN A 135 -5.54 2.29 -3.11
N TRP A 136 -4.42 2.71 -3.68
CA TRP A 136 -3.81 2.06 -4.82
C TRP A 136 -2.49 1.43 -4.39
N TRP A 137 -2.27 0.21 -4.82
CA TRP A 137 -1.04 -0.51 -4.55
C TRP A 137 -0.54 -1.24 -5.80
N ALA A 138 0.78 -1.25 -6.00
CA ALA A 138 1.42 -2.04 -7.04
C ALA A 138 2.79 -2.52 -6.57
N PRO A 139 3.17 -3.77 -6.84
CA PRO A 139 4.52 -4.24 -6.58
C PRO A 139 5.47 -3.65 -7.61
N VAL A 140 6.66 -3.24 -7.15
CA VAL A 140 7.75 -2.81 -8.02
C VAL A 140 8.61 -4.01 -8.44
N SER A 141 8.71 -5.02 -7.59
CA SER A 141 9.38 -6.30 -7.84
C SER A 141 8.41 -7.47 -7.77
N ASN A 142 8.87 -8.67 -8.06
CA ASN A 142 8.04 -9.86 -7.92
C ASN A 142 7.66 -10.10 -6.46
N VAL A 143 6.42 -10.46 -6.23
CA VAL A 143 5.88 -10.78 -4.90
C VAL A 143 5.37 -12.22 -4.88
N GLU A 144 5.59 -12.87 -3.75
CA GLU A 144 5.14 -14.21 -3.41
C GLU A 144 4.22 -14.13 -2.18
N GLU A 145 3.51 -15.21 -1.87
CA GLU A 145 2.59 -15.25 -0.72
C GLU A 145 3.25 -14.85 0.60
N LYS A 146 4.53 -15.19 0.80
CA LYS A 146 5.29 -14.91 2.02
C LYS A 146 5.76 -13.45 2.16
N ASN A 147 5.76 -12.67 1.07
CA ASN A 147 6.31 -11.31 1.06
C ASN A 147 5.36 -10.28 0.45
N THR A 148 4.06 -10.51 0.55
CA THR A 148 3.04 -9.63 0.05
C THR A 148 2.03 -9.23 1.12
N MET A 149 1.16 -8.32 0.78
CA MET A 149 0.02 -7.93 1.60
C MET A 149 -1.02 -9.06 1.66
N ILE A 150 -1.65 -9.22 2.81
CA ILE A 150 -2.68 -10.23 3.05
C ILE A 150 -4.00 -9.55 3.36
N PHE A 151 -5.06 -9.94 2.65
CA PHE A 151 -6.43 -9.53 2.97
C PHE A 151 -7.15 -10.55 3.81
N TYR A 152 -8.04 -10.05 4.66
CA TYR A 152 -8.93 -10.83 5.50
C TYR A 152 -10.39 -10.50 5.13
N PRO A 153 -10.93 -11.09 4.05
CA PRO A 153 -12.22 -10.70 3.48
C PRO A 153 -13.39 -10.91 4.45
N ASP A 154 -13.32 -11.90 5.32
CA ASP A 154 -14.36 -12.20 6.32
C ASP A 154 -14.51 -11.06 7.35
N TYR A 155 -13.52 -10.18 7.42
CA TYR A 155 -13.49 -9.01 8.31
C TYR A 155 -13.70 -7.68 7.58
N PHE A 156 -14.18 -7.70 6.36
CA PHE A 156 -14.36 -6.46 5.60
C PHE A 156 -15.29 -5.46 6.33
N ASP A 157 -16.45 -5.91 6.75
CA ASP A 157 -17.50 -5.12 7.42
C ASP A 157 -17.74 -5.52 8.89
N VAL A 158 -17.06 -6.56 9.37
CA VAL A 158 -17.20 -7.03 10.75
C VAL A 158 -16.44 -6.13 11.72
N PRO A 159 -17.09 -5.57 12.74
CA PRO A 159 -16.42 -4.80 13.78
C PRO A 159 -15.39 -5.65 14.54
N VAL A 160 -14.19 -5.08 14.74
CA VAL A 160 -13.12 -5.71 15.53
C VAL A 160 -12.60 -4.73 16.57
N LYS A 161 -12.20 -5.23 17.73
CA LYS A 161 -11.60 -4.42 18.80
C LYS A 161 -10.24 -3.91 18.35
N ASN A 162 -10.05 -2.61 18.44
CA ASN A 162 -8.84 -1.93 17.98
C ASN A 162 -8.48 -0.74 18.87
N THR A 163 -7.34 -0.10 18.63
CA THR A 163 -6.83 1.01 19.42
C THR A 163 -7.21 2.39 18.93
N THR A 164 -8.18 2.53 18.00
CA THR A 164 -8.58 3.84 17.44
C THR A 164 -8.96 4.86 18.52
N SER A 165 -9.61 4.42 19.60
CA SER A 165 -10.02 5.33 20.69
C SER A 165 -8.87 5.91 21.51
N THR A 166 -7.68 5.33 21.42
CA THR A 166 -6.49 5.73 22.19
C THR A 166 -5.32 6.16 21.33
N TRP A 167 -5.41 5.95 20.02
CA TRP A 167 -4.39 6.36 19.07
C TRP A 167 -4.61 7.81 18.62
N ASP A 168 -3.54 8.61 18.58
CA ASP A 168 -3.59 10.02 18.21
C ASP A 168 -2.56 10.34 17.13
N LEU A 169 -3.03 10.93 16.01
CA LEU A 169 -2.18 11.31 14.90
C LEU A 169 -1.14 12.37 15.27
N ASN A 170 -1.47 13.32 16.15
CA ASN A 170 -0.54 14.37 16.53
C ASN A 170 0.59 13.81 17.40
N ILE A 171 0.29 12.86 18.30
CA ILE A 171 1.29 12.14 19.07
C ILE A 171 2.20 11.36 18.14
N TYR A 172 1.64 10.63 17.19
CA TYR A 172 2.42 9.91 16.17
C TYR A 172 3.36 10.84 15.40
N LEU A 173 2.85 11.97 14.89
CA LEU A 173 3.65 12.93 14.12
C LEU A 173 4.72 13.60 14.98
N ALA A 174 4.42 13.92 16.24
CA ALA A 174 5.38 14.51 17.17
C ALA A 174 6.53 13.54 17.49
N ASN A 175 6.21 12.27 17.75
CA ASN A 175 7.22 11.24 18.01
C ASN A 175 8.10 11.01 16.78
N ARG A 176 7.51 10.94 15.59
CA ARG A 176 8.27 10.81 14.33
C ARG A 176 9.26 11.94 14.10
N LYS A 177 8.88 13.19 14.41
CA LYS A 177 9.79 14.35 14.32
C LYS A 177 10.98 14.23 15.25
N LYS A 178 10.80 13.59 16.42
CA LYS A 178 11.87 13.34 17.40
C LYS A 178 12.70 12.09 17.09
N GLY A 179 12.38 11.34 16.04
CA GLY A 179 13.02 10.06 15.75
C GLY A 179 12.57 8.92 16.66
N ASP A 180 11.50 9.11 17.42
CA ASP A 180 10.89 8.07 18.24
C ASP A 180 9.88 7.27 17.41
N PHE A 181 10.13 5.98 17.29
CA PHE A 181 9.33 5.02 16.51
C PHE A 181 8.55 4.03 17.40
N SER A 182 8.53 4.23 18.70
CA SER A 182 7.81 3.36 19.65
C SER A 182 6.28 3.48 19.53
N TYR A 183 5.79 4.66 19.12
CA TYR A 183 4.35 4.87 18.93
C TYR A 183 3.89 4.31 17.59
N PRO A 184 2.80 3.50 17.58
CA PRO A 184 2.32 2.82 16.36
C PRO A 184 2.00 3.78 15.22
N SER A 185 2.32 3.39 13.98
CA SER A 185 2.05 4.20 12.78
C SER A 185 0.57 4.28 12.41
N ALA A 186 -0.23 3.37 12.93
CA ALA A 186 -1.69 3.32 12.78
C ALA A 186 -2.31 2.62 14.00
N PRO A 187 -3.61 2.79 14.24
CA PRO A 187 -4.34 1.96 15.19
C PRO A 187 -4.17 0.48 14.87
N GLN A 188 -4.12 -0.34 15.90
CA GLN A 188 -3.84 -1.78 15.81
C GLN A 188 -5.00 -2.60 16.38
N LEU A 189 -5.06 -3.88 16.03
CA LEU A 189 -5.93 -4.84 16.71
C LEU A 189 -5.56 -4.94 18.20
N LYS A 190 -6.57 -5.11 19.06
CA LYS A 190 -6.37 -5.40 20.48
C LYS A 190 -6.30 -6.89 20.79
N GLU A 191 -6.80 -7.71 19.89
CA GLU A 191 -6.86 -9.16 20.04
C GLU A 191 -6.41 -9.80 18.72
N ASP A 192 -5.71 -10.92 18.78
CA ASP A 192 -5.33 -11.66 17.59
C ASP A 192 -6.55 -12.21 16.87
N LEU A 193 -6.48 -12.27 15.55
CA LEU A 193 -7.51 -12.92 14.76
C LEU A 193 -7.40 -14.45 14.91
N PRO A 194 -8.52 -15.18 14.84
CA PRO A 194 -8.50 -16.64 14.86
C PRO A 194 -7.58 -17.23 13.79
N SER A 195 -6.90 -18.32 14.09
CA SER A 195 -5.92 -18.95 13.18
C SER A 195 -6.54 -19.54 11.90
N ASN A 196 -7.83 -19.89 11.95
CA ASN A 196 -8.57 -20.54 10.86
C ASN A 196 -9.32 -19.57 9.94
N ILE A 197 -9.01 -18.28 9.99
CA ILE A 197 -9.65 -17.28 9.14
C ILE A 197 -9.17 -17.35 7.68
N ASN A 198 -10.03 -16.92 6.77
CA ASN A 198 -9.71 -16.81 5.37
C ASN A 198 -8.66 -15.69 5.14
N LYS A 199 -7.52 -16.07 4.53
CA LYS A 199 -6.39 -15.17 4.22
C LYS A 199 -6.15 -15.20 2.72
N ILE A 200 -6.18 -14.04 2.08
CA ILE A 200 -5.94 -13.93 0.65
C ILE A 200 -4.67 -13.09 0.42
N PRO A 201 -3.54 -13.71 0.08
CA PRO A 201 -2.34 -12.99 -0.29
C PRO A 201 -2.50 -12.29 -1.65
N VAL A 202 -1.97 -11.08 -1.78
CA VAL A 202 -2.02 -10.29 -3.01
C VAL A 202 -0.84 -10.65 -3.91
N THR A 203 -0.95 -11.77 -4.63
CA THR A 203 0.09 -12.25 -5.55
C THR A 203 -0.17 -11.74 -6.97
N ILE A 204 0.11 -10.46 -7.22
CA ILE A 204 0.00 -9.87 -8.55
C ILE A 204 1.39 -9.58 -9.12
N LYS A 205 1.48 -9.58 -10.45
CA LYS A 205 2.74 -9.28 -11.13
C LYS A 205 3.07 -7.78 -11.07
N PRO A 206 4.37 -7.39 -11.05
CA PRO A 206 4.76 -6.01 -11.29
C PRO A 206 4.07 -5.47 -12.54
N VAL A 207 3.76 -4.17 -12.54
CA VAL A 207 3.01 -3.44 -13.57
C VAL A 207 1.50 -3.66 -13.59
N SER A 208 0.96 -4.56 -12.75
CA SER A 208 -0.48 -4.60 -12.45
C SER A 208 -0.76 -3.73 -11.23
N TYR A 209 -1.86 -3.02 -11.25
CA TYR A 209 -2.31 -2.20 -10.11
C TYR A 209 -3.52 -2.83 -9.44
N THR A 210 -3.43 -2.95 -8.14
CA THR A 210 -4.58 -3.29 -7.29
C THR A 210 -5.01 -2.03 -6.57
N HIS A 211 -6.30 -1.70 -6.63
CA HIS A 211 -6.83 -0.73 -5.71
C HIS A 211 -7.34 -1.47 -4.47
N LEU A 212 -7.15 -0.83 -3.34
CA LEU A 212 -7.54 -1.33 -2.04
C LEU A 212 -8.52 -0.36 -1.42
N THR A 213 -9.67 -0.85 -1.06
CA THR A 213 -10.65 -0.04 -0.35
C THR A 213 -10.71 -0.32 1.12
N LEU A 214 -11.16 0.67 1.80
CA LEU A 214 -11.53 0.66 3.18
C LEU A 214 -13.04 0.41 3.31
N PRO A 215 -13.44 -0.39 4.26
CA PRO A 215 -12.75 -0.79 5.50
C PRO A 215 -12.14 -2.20 5.47
N THR A 216 -11.16 -2.43 4.64
CA THR A 216 -10.47 -3.74 4.57
C THR A 216 -9.44 -3.87 5.69
N ILE A 217 -9.41 -5.01 6.39
CA ILE A 217 -8.27 -5.40 7.21
C ILE A 217 -7.19 -5.93 6.27
N ALA A 218 -6.01 -5.36 6.31
CA ALA A 218 -4.85 -5.76 5.52
C ALA A 218 -3.67 -6.08 6.43
#